data_8273d51bb086d5556a075ac8ad3a69cc
#
_entry.id   8273d51bb086d5556a075ac8ad3a69cc
#
_cell.length_a   1.000
_cell.length_b   1.000
_cell.length_c   1.000
_cell.angle_alpha   90.00
_cell.angle_beta   90.00
_cell.angle_gamma   90.00
#
_symmetry.space_group_name_H-M   'P 1'
#
loop_
_entity.id
_entity.type
_entity.pdbx_description
1 polymer ?
#
loop_
_entity_poly.entity_id
_entity_poly.type
_entity_poly.pdbx_seq_one_letter_code
_entity_poly.pdbx_strand_id
1 'polypeptide(L)'
;MLRPRLGLTSPWVAILIIILGIALLGTGLYFGDRFAQHRAEQRAATTLQPRLGTPQPPQVDIEGFPFITQVASRSIDRVHILADQIGATNEALLALAHADLVLTDVVTEDWFETMTIGHAEGTALLDYATLSALAGAPMTFASNGRVELVIKTTVLGRDVEAVISGTPRLDAKEQSMTLSDAKISVAGVNLPEFSAQALLAALLNPIQLKGLPLGMTVTRITVAEDGAHLDLVGDNLAVTA
;
A
#
# COMPACT_ATOMS: atom_id res chain seq x y z
N MET A 1 49.51 -24.99 -59.60
CA MET A 1 49.14 -24.77 -58.20
C MET A 1 48.54 -23.39 -58.05
N LEU A 2 47.22 -23.26 -58.09
CA LEU A 2 46.48 -22.02 -57.91
C LEU A 2 46.09 -21.89 -56.43
N ARG A 3 46.69 -20.94 -55.72
CA ARG A 3 46.26 -20.55 -54.40
C ARG A 3 44.99 -19.67 -54.52
N PRO A 4 43.87 -20.01 -53.85
CA PRO A 4 42.72 -19.13 -53.81
C PRO A 4 43.11 -17.91 -52.93
N ARG A 5 43.11 -16.73 -53.51
CA ARG A 5 43.09 -15.48 -52.74
C ARG A 5 41.75 -15.36 -52.06
N LEU A 6 41.72 -15.55 -50.76
CA LEU A 6 40.60 -15.10 -49.91
C LEU A 6 40.45 -13.59 -50.17
N GLY A 7 39.42 -13.22 -50.93
CA GLY A 7 39.06 -11.84 -51.15
C GLY A 7 38.79 -11.14 -49.81
N LEU A 8 39.45 -10.04 -49.58
CA LEU A 8 39.17 -9.10 -48.49
C LEU A 8 37.67 -8.82 -48.54
N THR A 9 36.98 -9.18 -47.47
CA THR A 9 35.60 -8.80 -47.27
C THR A 9 35.46 -7.31 -47.44
N SER A 10 34.57 -6.89 -48.36
CA SER A 10 34.24 -5.48 -48.57
C SER A 10 34.09 -4.80 -47.22
N PRO A 11 34.64 -3.57 -47.00
CA PRO A 11 34.57 -2.88 -45.73
C PRO A 11 33.13 -2.78 -45.21
N TRP A 12 32.16 -2.75 -46.08
CA TRP A 12 30.74 -2.79 -45.76
C TRP A 12 30.29 -4.12 -45.13
N VAL A 13 30.85 -5.26 -45.49
CA VAL A 13 30.56 -6.57 -44.86
C VAL A 13 31.13 -6.62 -43.47
N ALA A 14 32.33 -6.08 -43.24
CA ALA A 14 32.92 -6.01 -41.91
C ALA A 14 32.10 -5.09 -40.98
N ILE A 15 31.63 -3.96 -41.49
CA ILE A 15 30.76 -3.04 -40.77
C ILE A 15 29.42 -3.73 -40.41
N LEU A 16 28.81 -4.47 -41.35
CA LEU A 16 27.56 -5.19 -41.13
C LEU A 16 27.71 -6.29 -40.07
N ILE A 17 28.84 -7.00 -40.06
CA ILE A 17 29.12 -8.04 -39.05
C ILE A 17 29.29 -7.39 -37.66
N ILE A 18 29.97 -6.25 -37.59
CA ILE A 18 30.14 -5.50 -36.33
C ILE A 18 28.77 -5.02 -35.80
N ILE A 19 27.95 -4.41 -36.66
CA ILE A 19 26.62 -3.93 -36.30
C ILE A 19 25.75 -5.10 -35.83
N LEU A 20 25.77 -6.22 -36.55
CA LEU A 20 25.03 -7.43 -36.17
C LEU A 20 25.53 -7.99 -34.83
N GLY A 21 26.84 -8.00 -34.60
CA GLY A 21 27.45 -8.42 -33.34
C GLY A 21 27.01 -7.52 -32.17
N ILE A 22 27.03 -6.21 -32.35
CA ILE A 22 26.56 -5.24 -31.33
C ILE A 22 25.06 -5.43 -31.07
N ALA A 23 24.26 -5.61 -32.12
CA ALA A 23 22.81 -5.85 -31.97
C ALA A 23 22.52 -7.15 -31.20
N LEU A 24 23.22 -8.24 -31.48
CA LEU A 24 23.09 -9.52 -30.80
C LEU A 24 23.53 -9.41 -29.32
N LEU A 25 24.65 -8.73 -29.03
CA LEU A 25 25.10 -8.47 -27.67
C LEU A 25 24.09 -7.61 -26.91
N GLY A 26 23.61 -6.52 -27.51
CA GLY A 26 22.60 -5.64 -26.90
C GLY A 26 21.30 -6.39 -26.62
N THR A 27 20.86 -7.24 -27.55
CA THR A 27 19.68 -8.07 -27.36
C THR A 27 19.89 -9.09 -26.22
N GLY A 28 21.04 -9.76 -26.17
CA GLY A 28 21.37 -10.71 -25.13
C GLY A 28 21.42 -10.04 -23.73
N LEU A 29 22.04 -8.87 -23.62
CA LEU A 29 22.07 -8.09 -22.38
C LEU A 29 20.67 -7.65 -21.95
N TYR A 30 19.85 -7.17 -22.88
CA TYR A 30 18.46 -6.78 -22.59
C TYR A 30 17.62 -7.94 -22.02
N PHE A 31 17.65 -9.09 -22.67
CA PHE A 31 16.90 -10.26 -22.19
C PHE A 31 17.45 -10.80 -20.88
N GLY A 32 18.77 -10.77 -20.69
CA GLY A 32 19.42 -11.16 -19.44
C GLY A 32 19.02 -10.25 -18.28
N ASP A 33 19.00 -8.94 -18.51
CA ASP A 33 18.58 -7.94 -17.52
C ASP A 33 17.11 -8.14 -17.11
N ARG A 34 16.21 -8.30 -18.08
CA ARG A 34 14.79 -8.55 -17.82
C ARG A 34 14.53 -9.86 -17.09
N PHE A 35 15.28 -10.91 -17.42
CA PHE A 35 15.19 -12.18 -16.70
C PHE A 35 15.64 -12.05 -15.25
N ALA A 36 16.74 -11.33 -14.99
CA ALA A 36 17.25 -11.08 -13.65
C ALA A 36 16.25 -10.24 -12.83
N GLN A 37 15.70 -9.18 -13.42
CA GLN A 37 14.66 -8.34 -12.82
C GLN A 37 13.45 -9.18 -12.39
N HIS A 38 12.88 -9.96 -13.30
CA HIS A 38 11.70 -10.79 -13.01
C HIS A 38 11.94 -11.82 -11.90
N ARG A 39 13.16 -12.36 -11.81
CA ARG A 39 13.53 -13.23 -10.69
C ARG A 39 13.66 -12.49 -9.36
N ALA A 40 14.13 -11.25 -9.40
CA ALA A 40 14.20 -10.39 -8.20
C ALA A 40 12.79 -10.02 -7.70
N GLU A 41 11.89 -9.64 -8.60
CA GLU A 41 10.47 -9.35 -8.29
C GLU A 41 9.77 -10.53 -7.61
N GLN A 42 9.92 -11.73 -8.16
CA GLN A 42 9.35 -12.94 -7.56
C GLN A 42 9.91 -13.25 -6.16
N ARG A 43 11.21 -13.03 -5.94
CA ARG A 43 11.82 -13.20 -4.62
C ARG A 43 11.34 -12.14 -3.64
N ALA A 44 11.28 -10.89 -4.08
CA ALA A 44 10.75 -9.79 -3.26
C ALA A 44 9.30 -10.07 -2.86
N ALA A 45 8.44 -10.50 -3.79
CA ALA A 45 7.06 -10.86 -3.51
C ALA A 45 6.94 -11.97 -2.45
N THR A 46 7.73 -13.04 -2.56
CA THR A 46 7.71 -14.13 -1.57
C THR A 46 8.26 -13.73 -0.22
N THR A 47 9.23 -12.81 -0.16
CA THR A 47 9.79 -12.29 1.09
C THR A 47 8.83 -11.30 1.77
N LEU A 48 8.13 -10.48 0.99
CA LEU A 48 7.16 -9.50 1.50
C LEU A 48 5.86 -10.16 1.98
N GLN A 49 5.45 -11.28 1.41
CA GLN A 49 4.21 -11.98 1.77
C GLN A 49 4.01 -12.17 3.28
N PRO A 50 4.93 -12.81 4.04
CA PRO A 50 4.74 -13.00 5.48
C PRO A 50 4.81 -11.69 6.27
N ARG A 51 5.53 -10.68 5.75
CA ARG A 51 5.68 -9.38 6.41
C ARG A 51 4.43 -8.52 6.30
N LEU A 52 3.82 -8.51 5.11
CA LEU A 52 2.55 -7.85 4.87
C LEU A 52 1.38 -8.68 5.42
N GLY A 53 1.61 -9.94 5.81
CA GLY A 53 0.56 -10.83 6.30
C GLY A 53 -0.50 -11.10 5.25
N THR A 54 -0.11 -11.19 3.97
CA THR A 54 -1.03 -11.48 2.87
C THR A 54 -1.17 -12.97 2.63
N PRO A 55 -2.35 -13.47 2.25
CA PRO A 55 -2.56 -14.90 1.95
C PRO A 55 -1.86 -15.32 0.66
N GLN A 56 -1.63 -14.40 -0.26
CA GLN A 56 -0.92 -14.60 -1.52
C GLN A 56 0.25 -13.63 -1.63
N PRO A 57 1.33 -13.99 -2.39
CA PRO A 57 2.41 -13.06 -2.65
C PRO A 57 1.90 -11.77 -3.30
N PRO A 58 2.32 -10.59 -2.84
CA PRO A 58 1.99 -9.33 -3.50
C PRO A 58 2.60 -9.26 -4.89
N GLN A 59 2.05 -8.45 -5.77
CA GLN A 59 2.71 -8.10 -7.02
C GLN A 59 3.77 -7.04 -6.72
N VAL A 60 4.99 -7.29 -7.20
CA VAL A 60 6.14 -6.38 -7.05
C VAL A 60 6.71 -6.13 -8.44
N ASP A 61 6.74 -4.88 -8.85
CA ASP A 61 7.32 -4.43 -10.09
C ASP A 61 8.50 -3.50 -9.79
N ILE A 62 9.69 -3.86 -10.23
CA ILE A 62 10.90 -3.05 -10.07
C ILE A 62 11.11 -2.28 -11.37
N GLU A 63 11.04 -0.95 -11.30
CA GLU A 63 11.19 -0.10 -12.46
C GLU A 63 12.65 0.32 -12.69
N GLY A 64 12.92 0.68 -13.94
CA GLY A 64 14.23 1.17 -14.37
C GLY A 64 15.01 0.17 -15.23
N PHE A 65 15.94 0.70 -15.99
CA PHE A 65 16.80 -0.06 -16.90
C PHE A 65 18.18 0.62 -17.01
N PRO A 66 19.29 -0.14 -16.99
CA PRO A 66 19.39 -1.58 -16.75
C PRO A 66 19.22 -1.94 -15.25
N PHE A 67 18.46 -3.02 -14.96
CA PHE A 67 18.27 -3.51 -13.59
C PHE A 67 19.58 -3.95 -12.93
N ILE A 68 20.45 -4.64 -13.69
CA ILE A 68 21.74 -5.12 -13.16
C ILE A 68 22.60 -3.98 -12.65
N THR A 69 22.54 -2.79 -13.25
CA THR A 69 23.31 -1.62 -12.78
C THR A 69 22.76 -1.06 -11.47
N GLN A 70 21.44 -1.08 -11.29
CA GLN A 70 20.79 -0.67 -10.05
C GLN A 70 21.20 -1.62 -8.89
N VAL A 71 21.20 -2.93 -9.13
CA VAL A 71 21.65 -3.92 -8.15
C VAL A 71 23.15 -3.72 -7.81
N ALA A 72 23.99 -3.47 -8.82
CA ALA A 72 25.41 -3.23 -8.62
C ALA A 72 25.70 -1.96 -7.81
N SER A 73 24.90 -0.89 -8.02
CA SER A 73 24.96 0.34 -7.24
C SER A 73 24.27 0.26 -5.87
N ARG A 74 23.55 -0.83 -5.59
CA ARG A 74 22.73 -1.03 -4.38
C ARG A 74 21.63 0.03 -4.23
N SER A 75 21.18 0.60 -5.31
CA SER A 75 20.16 1.62 -5.35
C SER A 75 19.13 1.26 -6.42
N ILE A 76 17.89 1.11 -6.01
CA ILE A 76 16.75 0.86 -6.88
C ILE A 76 15.92 2.14 -6.93
N ASP A 77 15.70 2.65 -8.13
CA ASP A 77 15.07 3.96 -8.32
C ASP A 77 13.60 3.95 -7.89
N ARG A 78 12.86 2.89 -8.29
CA ARG A 78 11.43 2.77 -8.00
C ARG A 78 10.98 1.31 -7.90
N VAL A 79 10.11 1.05 -6.92
CA VAL A 79 9.44 -0.25 -6.72
C VAL A 79 7.95 0.01 -6.53
N HIS A 80 7.13 -0.63 -7.33
CA HIS A 80 5.67 -0.59 -7.21
C HIS A 80 5.18 -1.90 -6.58
N ILE A 81 4.33 -1.79 -5.56
CA ILE A 81 3.81 -2.93 -4.80
C ILE A 81 2.30 -2.86 -4.77
N LEU A 82 1.65 -3.88 -5.32
CA LEU A 82 0.21 -4.10 -5.20
C LEU A 82 -0.04 -5.30 -4.28
N ALA A 83 -0.79 -5.10 -3.24
CA ALA A 83 -1.07 -6.14 -2.25
C ALA A 83 -2.55 -6.15 -1.85
N ASP A 84 -3.11 -7.35 -1.76
CA ASP A 84 -4.46 -7.58 -1.29
C ASP A 84 -4.46 -8.27 0.08
N GLN A 85 -5.47 -7.98 0.88
CA GLN A 85 -5.68 -8.58 2.20
C GLN A 85 -4.45 -8.48 3.12
N ILE A 86 -3.85 -7.31 3.20
CA ILE A 86 -2.74 -7.03 4.13
C ILE A 86 -3.23 -7.23 5.56
N GLY A 87 -2.37 -7.80 6.41
CA GLY A 87 -2.70 -8.07 7.81
C GLY A 87 -3.60 -9.28 8.06
N ALA A 88 -4.06 -9.98 7.00
CA ALA A 88 -4.96 -11.14 7.16
C ALA A 88 -4.32 -12.29 7.95
N THR A 89 -3.00 -12.42 7.92
CA THR A 89 -2.23 -13.45 8.66
C THR A 89 -1.28 -12.87 9.71
N ASN A 90 -1.30 -11.55 9.91
CA ASN A 90 -0.45 -10.85 10.86
C ASN A 90 -1.25 -9.79 11.63
N GLU A 91 -1.70 -10.13 12.83
CA GLU A 91 -2.53 -9.26 13.69
C GLU A 91 -1.80 -7.99 14.19
N ALA A 92 -0.48 -7.89 14.02
CA ALA A 92 0.25 -6.66 14.34
C ALA A 92 0.04 -5.56 13.29
N LEU A 93 -0.43 -5.92 12.10
CA LEU A 93 -0.74 -4.99 11.01
C LEU A 93 -2.23 -4.62 11.02
N LEU A 94 -2.50 -3.39 10.58
CA LEU A 94 -3.87 -2.97 10.26
C LEU A 94 -4.34 -3.77 9.04
N ALA A 95 -5.49 -4.42 9.17
CA ALA A 95 -6.08 -5.16 8.06
C ALA A 95 -6.55 -4.19 6.97
N LEU A 96 -5.98 -4.33 5.76
CA LEU A 96 -6.31 -3.53 4.59
C LEU A 96 -6.80 -4.47 3.48
N ALA A 97 -7.90 -4.11 2.83
CA ALA A 97 -8.44 -4.89 1.73
C ALA A 97 -7.52 -4.85 0.51
N HIS A 98 -6.94 -3.70 0.24
CA HIS A 98 -6.03 -3.45 -0.89
C HIS A 98 -5.03 -2.36 -0.53
N ALA A 99 -3.82 -2.43 -1.07
CA ALA A 99 -2.86 -1.33 -1.05
C ALA A 99 -2.09 -1.27 -2.37
N ASP A 100 -1.83 -0.05 -2.81
CA ASP A 100 -1.05 0.33 -3.98
C ASP A 100 0.04 1.29 -3.49
N LEU A 101 1.30 0.82 -3.48
CA LEU A 101 2.42 1.53 -2.89
C LEU A 101 3.54 1.73 -3.90
N VAL A 102 4.07 2.93 -3.96
CA VAL A 102 5.24 3.28 -4.76
C VAL A 102 6.36 3.69 -3.82
N LEU A 103 7.48 2.98 -3.91
CA LEU A 103 8.68 3.24 -3.15
C LEU A 103 9.74 3.83 -4.07
N THR A 104 10.40 4.90 -3.66
CA THR A 104 11.48 5.53 -4.43
C THR A 104 12.74 5.64 -3.58
N ASP A 105 13.89 5.73 -4.26
CA ASP A 105 15.20 5.83 -3.63
C ASP A 105 15.45 4.69 -2.62
N VAL A 106 15.22 3.45 -3.07
CA VAL A 106 15.43 2.26 -2.24
C VAL A 106 16.91 1.88 -2.26
N VAL A 107 17.58 2.09 -1.14
CA VAL A 107 18.98 1.73 -0.94
C VAL A 107 19.07 0.45 -0.12
N THR A 108 19.88 -0.51 -0.58
CA THR A 108 20.08 -1.76 0.11
C THR A 108 21.47 -1.79 0.75
N GLU A 109 21.51 -2.17 2.03
CA GLU A 109 22.76 -2.48 2.74
C GLU A 109 22.86 -4.00 2.93
N ASP A 110 24.06 -4.50 3.17
CA ASP A 110 24.31 -5.91 3.50
C ASP A 110 23.59 -6.97 2.63
N TRP A 111 23.63 -6.75 1.29
CA TRP A 111 23.03 -7.67 0.32
C TRP A 111 21.54 -7.97 0.54
N PHE A 112 20.74 -6.91 0.79
CA PHE A 112 19.30 -6.94 0.98
C PHE A 112 18.80 -7.40 2.36
N GLU A 113 19.66 -7.45 3.38
CA GLU A 113 19.22 -7.69 4.76
C GLU A 113 18.63 -6.44 5.39
N THR A 114 19.16 -5.27 5.05
CA THR A 114 18.61 -3.97 5.47
C THR A 114 18.34 -3.10 4.24
N MET A 115 17.17 -2.52 4.18
CA MET A 115 16.78 -1.59 3.12
C MET A 115 16.34 -0.27 3.74
N THR A 116 16.79 0.83 3.16
CA THR A 116 16.29 2.18 3.46
C THR A 116 15.52 2.67 2.25
N ILE A 117 14.28 3.08 2.48
CA ILE A 117 13.39 3.64 1.47
C ILE A 117 13.40 5.15 1.67
N GLY A 118 13.88 5.91 0.70
CA GLY A 118 13.96 7.35 0.78
C GLY A 118 12.59 7.98 0.88
N HIS A 119 11.66 7.57 0.01
CA HIS A 119 10.28 8.01 0.04
C HIS A 119 9.33 6.88 -0.36
N ALA A 120 8.20 6.84 0.30
CA ALA A 120 7.10 5.92 0.01
C ALA A 120 5.80 6.69 -0.04
N GLU A 121 5.01 6.46 -1.07
CA GLU A 121 3.66 7.01 -1.21
C GLU A 121 2.71 5.94 -1.71
N GLY A 122 1.42 6.10 -1.46
CA GLY A 122 0.44 5.17 -1.99
C GLY A 122 -0.95 5.35 -1.42
N THR A 123 -1.81 4.42 -1.78
CA THR A 123 -3.19 4.37 -1.32
C THR A 123 -3.50 3.02 -0.71
N ALA A 124 -4.40 3.00 0.26
CA ALA A 124 -4.92 1.76 0.84
C ALA A 124 -6.43 1.84 1.04
N LEU A 125 -7.08 0.69 0.94
CA LEU A 125 -8.51 0.53 1.19
C LEU A 125 -8.74 -0.19 2.51
N LEU A 126 -9.48 0.45 3.39
CA LEU A 126 -9.97 -0.10 4.65
C LEU A 126 -11.47 -0.36 4.50
N ASP A 127 -11.85 -1.61 4.35
CA ASP A 127 -13.24 -1.98 4.11
C ASP A 127 -14.15 -1.77 5.35
N TYR A 128 -15.46 -1.77 5.14
CA TYR A 128 -16.42 -1.56 6.23
C TYR A 128 -16.46 -2.71 7.25
N ALA A 129 -16.03 -3.90 6.88
CA ALA A 129 -15.93 -5.01 7.83
C ALA A 129 -14.82 -4.73 8.86
N THR A 130 -13.66 -4.31 8.39
CA THR A 130 -12.53 -3.91 9.23
C THR A 130 -12.84 -2.64 10.05
N LEU A 131 -13.44 -1.62 9.40
CA LEU A 131 -13.87 -0.40 10.11
C LEU A 131 -14.86 -0.72 11.22
N SER A 132 -15.82 -1.62 10.99
CA SER A 132 -16.77 -2.07 12.01
C SER A 132 -16.09 -2.79 13.17
N ALA A 133 -15.11 -3.63 12.86
CA ALA A 133 -14.33 -4.33 13.89
C ALA A 133 -13.51 -3.34 14.75
N LEU A 134 -12.87 -2.36 14.13
CA LEU A 134 -12.09 -1.32 14.81
C LEU A 134 -12.98 -0.38 15.65
N ALA A 135 -14.17 -0.04 15.15
CA ALA A 135 -15.13 0.80 15.85
C ALA A 135 -15.88 0.05 16.97
N GLY A 136 -15.84 -1.28 16.98
CA GLY A 136 -16.60 -2.13 17.89
C GLY A 136 -18.10 -2.13 17.64
N ALA A 137 -18.55 -1.60 16.48
CA ALA A 137 -19.94 -1.53 16.09
C ALA A 137 -20.09 -1.53 14.56
N PRO A 138 -21.20 -2.07 14.01
CA PRO A 138 -21.45 -2.04 12.58
C PRO A 138 -21.35 -0.62 12.01
N MET A 139 -20.48 -0.44 11.03
CA MET A 139 -20.28 0.81 10.30
C MET A 139 -20.64 0.60 8.83
N THR A 140 -21.33 1.56 8.24
CA THR A 140 -21.73 1.53 6.83
C THR A 140 -21.57 2.90 6.20
N PHE A 141 -21.49 2.92 4.87
CA PHE A 141 -21.49 4.16 4.12
C PHE A 141 -22.87 4.85 4.18
N ALA A 142 -22.84 6.14 4.40
CA ALA A 142 -23.98 7.01 4.19
C ALA A 142 -23.67 7.98 3.05
N SER A 143 -24.67 8.59 2.46
CA SER A 143 -24.48 9.54 1.35
C SER A 143 -23.56 10.71 1.74
N ASN A 144 -22.95 11.35 0.74
CA ASN A 144 -22.13 12.57 0.90
C ASN A 144 -20.87 12.41 1.79
N GLY A 145 -20.18 11.28 1.68
CA GLY A 145 -18.92 11.07 2.42
C GLY A 145 -19.10 10.92 3.94
N ARG A 146 -20.28 10.53 4.36
CA ARG A 146 -20.60 10.23 5.76
C ARG A 146 -20.62 8.73 5.99
N VAL A 147 -20.42 8.35 7.24
CA VAL A 147 -20.63 6.97 7.70
C VAL A 147 -21.71 6.94 8.77
N GLU A 148 -22.34 5.78 8.89
CA GLU A 148 -23.28 5.47 9.96
C GLU A 148 -22.76 4.34 10.81
N LEU A 149 -22.83 4.54 12.14
CA LEU A 149 -22.47 3.57 13.17
C LEU A 149 -23.74 3.18 13.94
N VAL A 150 -24.00 1.89 14.05
CA VAL A 150 -25.15 1.38 14.82
C VAL A 150 -24.65 0.80 16.13
N ILE A 151 -24.96 1.47 17.24
CA ILE A 151 -24.52 1.08 18.58
C ILE A 151 -25.72 0.65 19.42
N LYS A 152 -25.63 -0.53 20.04
CA LYS A 152 -26.58 -0.94 21.05
C LYS A 152 -26.19 -0.32 22.39
N THR A 153 -27.11 0.40 23.00
CA THR A 153 -26.87 1.09 24.29
C THR A 153 -28.14 1.09 25.14
N THR A 154 -27.98 1.37 26.42
CA THR A 154 -29.12 1.49 27.34
C THR A 154 -29.39 2.97 27.63
N VAL A 155 -30.57 3.45 27.25
CA VAL A 155 -31.02 4.81 27.53
C VAL A 155 -32.27 4.74 28.41
N LEU A 156 -32.22 5.41 29.57
CA LEU A 156 -33.31 5.42 30.55
C LEU A 156 -33.78 4.03 31.00
N GLY A 157 -32.84 3.09 31.10
CA GLY A 157 -33.11 1.70 31.53
C GLY A 157 -33.74 0.82 30.43
N ARG A 158 -33.72 1.24 29.17
CA ARG A 158 -34.18 0.46 28.02
C ARG A 158 -33.05 0.27 27.03
N ASP A 159 -32.91 -0.94 26.54
CA ASP A 159 -31.96 -1.24 25.47
C ASP A 159 -32.51 -0.68 24.15
N VAL A 160 -31.72 0.17 23.52
CA VAL A 160 -32.08 0.87 22.29
C VAL A 160 -30.92 0.81 21.32
N GLU A 161 -31.25 0.97 20.04
CA GLU A 161 -30.25 1.17 19.01
C GLU A 161 -30.07 2.67 18.77
N ALA A 162 -28.83 3.13 18.93
CA ALA A 162 -28.42 4.46 18.58
C ALA A 162 -27.70 4.43 17.23
N VAL A 163 -28.16 5.25 16.30
CA VAL A 163 -27.49 5.45 15.01
C VAL A 163 -26.72 6.76 15.08
N ILE A 164 -25.42 6.67 14.92
CA ILE A 164 -24.50 7.81 14.88
C ILE A 164 -24.07 8.01 13.43
N SER A 165 -24.32 9.17 12.85
CA SER A 165 -23.83 9.52 11.52
C SER A 165 -22.85 10.67 11.60
N GLY A 166 -21.73 10.59 10.88
CA GLY A 166 -20.69 11.63 10.90
C GLY A 166 -19.79 11.57 9.69
N THR A 167 -18.98 12.60 9.50
CA THR A 167 -17.95 12.65 8.46
C THR A 167 -16.62 12.23 9.07
N PRO A 168 -15.98 11.17 8.56
CA PRO A 168 -14.67 10.76 9.02
C PRO A 168 -13.64 11.87 8.84
N ARG A 169 -12.83 12.08 9.84
CA ARG A 169 -11.73 13.05 9.85
C ARG A 169 -10.48 12.42 10.43
N LEU A 170 -9.36 12.66 9.77
CA LEU A 170 -8.04 12.26 10.25
C LEU A 170 -7.53 13.25 11.29
N ASP A 171 -7.10 12.74 12.44
CA ASP A 171 -6.13 13.41 13.29
C ASP A 171 -4.72 12.92 12.89
N ALA A 172 -4.01 13.75 12.16
CA ALA A 172 -2.70 13.42 11.63
C ALA A 172 -1.62 13.26 12.71
N LYS A 173 -1.79 13.87 13.89
CA LYS A 173 -0.83 13.76 15.00
C LYS A 173 -0.98 12.44 15.74
N GLU A 174 -2.21 12.08 16.02
CA GLU A 174 -2.54 10.85 16.75
C GLU A 174 -2.66 9.64 15.82
N GLN A 175 -2.60 9.85 14.49
CA GLN A 175 -2.85 8.84 13.47
C GLN A 175 -4.15 8.07 13.80
N SER A 176 -5.22 8.83 13.99
CA SER A 176 -6.52 8.28 14.33
C SER A 176 -7.62 8.89 13.47
N MET A 177 -8.69 8.13 13.26
CA MET A 177 -9.90 8.57 12.59
C MET A 177 -10.97 8.89 13.64
N THR A 178 -11.54 10.08 13.54
CA THR A 178 -12.68 10.55 14.34
C THR A 178 -13.85 10.91 13.46
N LEU A 179 -15.04 11.12 14.01
CA LEU A 179 -16.21 11.62 13.29
C LEU A 179 -16.45 13.08 13.62
N SER A 180 -16.39 13.93 12.60
CA SER A 180 -16.86 15.33 12.70
C SER A 180 -18.32 15.42 12.31
N ASP A 181 -18.97 16.54 12.72
CA ASP A 181 -20.39 16.80 12.44
C ASP A 181 -21.29 15.60 12.80
N ALA A 182 -20.91 14.92 13.89
CA ALA A 182 -21.59 13.72 14.32
C ALA A 182 -22.99 14.05 14.86
N LYS A 183 -23.97 13.26 14.42
CA LYS A 183 -25.35 13.33 14.87
C LYS A 183 -25.76 11.96 15.41
N ILE A 184 -26.48 11.94 16.50
CA ILE A 184 -27.03 10.72 17.08
C ILE A 184 -28.56 10.75 17.02
N SER A 185 -29.14 9.65 16.58
CA SER A 185 -30.58 9.41 16.68
C SER A 185 -30.84 8.09 17.40
N VAL A 186 -31.83 8.08 18.26
CA VAL A 186 -32.24 6.89 19.01
C VAL A 186 -33.70 6.61 18.70
N ALA A 187 -34.00 5.41 18.24
CA ALA A 187 -35.35 5.03 17.83
C ALA A 187 -36.34 5.22 18.98
N GLY A 188 -37.43 5.99 18.75
CA GLY A 188 -38.48 6.22 19.72
C GLY A 188 -38.12 7.17 20.87
N VAL A 189 -36.95 7.82 20.82
CA VAL A 189 -36.50 8.78 21.84
C VAL A 189 -36.14 10.11 21.22
N ASN A 190 -36.83 11.19 21.66
CA ASN A 190 -36.47 12.54 21.29
C ASN A 190 -35.40 13.05 22.29
N LEU A 191 -34.15 13.10 21.85
CA LEU A 191 -33.03 13.51 22.68
C LEU A 191 -32.85 15.04 22.65
N PRO A 192 -32.86 15.73 23.79
CA PRO A 192 -32.40 17.12 23.85
C PRO A 192 -30.93 17.22 23.37
N GLU A 193 -30.58 18.35 22.75
CA GLU A 193 -29.26 18.55 22.15
C GLU A 193 -28.10 18.30 23.13
N PHE A 194 -28.23 18.76 24.37
CA PHE A 194 -27.24 18.52 25.43
C PHE A 194 -27.04 17.02 25.73
N SER A 195 -28.12 16.24 25.75
CA SER A 195 -28.06 14.78 25.98
C SER A 195 -27.48 14.05 24.77
N ALA A 196 -27.74 14.51 23.57
CA ALA A 196 -27.17 13.98 22.34
C ALA A 196 -25.64 14.18 22.31
N GLN A 197 -25.15 15.37 22.67
CA GLN A 197 -23.70 15.67 22.75
C GLN A 197 -22.99 14.82 23.81
N ALA A 198 -23.61 14.66 25.00
CA ALA A 198 -23.04 13.84 26.05
C ALA A 198 -22.95 12.35 25.65
N LEU A 199 -23.96 11.83 24.94
CA LEU A 199 -23.94 10.47 24.40
C LEU A 199 -22.89 10.30 23.32
N LEU A 200 -22.75 11.23 22.40
CA LEU A 200 -21.71 11.21 21.37
C LEU A 200 -20.32 11.16 21.99
N ALA A 201 -20.06 12.01 22.99
CA ALA A 201 -18.79 12.03 23.70
C ALA A 201 -18.47 10.71 24.45
N ALA A 202 -19.50 10.02 24.92
CA ALA A 202 -19.35 8.74 25.61
C ALA A 202 -19.20 7.52 24.67
N LEU A 203 -19.78 7.59 23.48
CA LEU A 203 -19.86 6.45 22.56
C LEU A 203 -18.82 6.51 21.43
N LEU A 204 -18.32 7.70 21.04
CA LEU A 204 -17.35 7.86 19.97
C LEU A 204 -15.93 7.79 20.53
N ASN A 205 -15.24 6.71 20.19
CA ASN A 205 -13.82 6.59 20.43
C ASN A 205 -13.05 6.78 19.12
N PRO A 206 -11.87 7.46 19.13
CA PRO A 206 -11.03 7.55 17.95
C PRO A 206 -10.56 6.14 17.50
N ILE A 207 -10.72 5.84 16.23
CA ILE A 207 -10.21 4.61 15.62
C ILE A 207 -8.73 4.81 15.33
N GLN A 208 -7.86 4.02 15.94
CA GLN A 208 -6.42 4.11 15.76
C GLN A 208 -6.02 3.47 14.41
N LEU A 209 -5.27 4.21 13.61
CA LEU A 209 -4.74 3.78 12.31
C LEU A 209 -3.27 3.38 12.45
N LYS A 210 -2.99 2.46 13.38
CA LYS A 210 -1.64 1.96 13.68
C LYS A 210 -1.40 0.62 13.02
N GLY A 211 -0.12 0.27 12.82
CA GLY A 211 0.22 -1.00 12.17
C GLY A 211 0.09 -0.93 10.65
N LEU A 212 0.27 0.23 10.04
CA LEU A 212 0.35 0.37 8.59
C LEU A 212 1.61 -0.29 8.05
N PRO A 213 1.56 -0.84 6.82
CA PRO A 213 2.72 -1.47 6.21
C PRO A 213 3.91 -0.51 6.13
N LEU A 214 5.11 -1.04 6.28
CA LEU A 214 6.39 -0.31 6.24
C LEU A 214 6.52 0.86 7.25
N GLY A 215 5.59 1.02 8.20
CA GLY A 215 5.59 2.14 9.13
C GLY A 215 5.14 3.47 8.52
N MET A 216 4.42 3.42 7.41
CA MET A 216 3.84 4.60 6.76
C MET A 216 2.79 5.29 7.63
N THR A 217 2.45 6.52 7.30
CA THR A 217 1.45 7.33 7.98
C THR A 217 0.34 7.74 7.02
N VAL A 218 -0.88 7.91 7.56
CA VAL A 218 -2.03 8.41 6.80
C VAL A 218 -1.96 9.93 6.70
N THR A 219 -2.14 10.46 5.49
CA THR A 219 -2.20 11.91 5.24
C THR A 219 -3.59 12.39 4.90
N ARG A 220 -4.44 11.50 4.38
CA ARG A 220 -5.84 11.80 4.03
C ARG A 220 -6.71 10.57 4.18
N ILE A 221 -7.98 10.80 4.53
CA ILE A 221 -9.04 9.79 4.54
C ILE A 221 -10.19 10.29 3.69
N THR A 222 -10.67 9.43 2.79
CA THR A 222 -11.88 9.67 2.00
C THR A 222 -12.75 8.42 2.05
N VAL A 223 -14.04 8.55 2.35
CA VAL A 223 -14.94 7.40 2.39
C VAL A 223 -15.81 7.31 1.15
N ALA A 224 -15.99 6.09 0.69
CA ALA A 224 -16.81 5.71 -0.45
C ALA A 224 -17.64 4.45 -0.11
N GLU A 225 -18.40 3.93 -1.08
CA GLU A 225 -19.28 2.77 -0.87
C GLU A 225 -18.53 1.49 -0.51
N ASP A 226 -17.27 1.36 -0.97
CA ASP A 226 -16.40 0.20 -0.77
C ASP A 226 -15.58 0.27 0.53
N GLY A 227 -15.46 1.45 1.15
CA GLY A 227 -14.69 1.62 2.38
C GLY A 227 -14.09 3.00 2.56
N ALA A 228 -13.09 3.09 3.42
CA ALA A 228 -12.26 4.27 3.59
C ALA A 228 -10.96 4.13 2.77
N HIS A 229 -10.76 5.05 1.85
CA HIS A 229 -9.53 5.21 1.10
C HIS A 229 -8.56 6.07 1.91
N LEU A 230 -7.38 5.55 2.13
CA LEU A 230 -6.30 6.18 2.87
C LEU A 230 -5.19 6.59 1.90
N ASP A 231 -4.76 7.85 1.91
CA ASP A 231 -3.52 8.25 1.27
C ASP A 231 -2.39 8.07 2.29
N LEU A 232 -1.36 7.36 1.89
CA LEU A 232 -0.22 6.96 2.74
C LEU A 232 1.06 7.66 2.28
N VAL A 233 1.90 8.03 3.24
CA VAL A 233 3.24 8.54 2.98
C VAL A 233 4.22 8.04 4.03
N GLY A 234 5.47 7.93 3.64
CA GLY A 234 6.56 7.63 4.55
C GLY A 234 7.89 8.11 3.99
N ASP A 235 8.73 8.65 4.84
CA ASP A 235 10.05 9.14 4.47
C ASP A 235 11.12 8.47 5.34
N ASN A 236 12.26 8.14 4.72
CA ASN A 236 13.40 7.51 5.38
C ASN A 236 13.02 6.26 6.19
N LEU A 237 12.23 5.37 5.57
CA LEU A 237 11.77 4.15 6.22
C LEU A 237 12.88 3.10 6.20
N ALA A 238 13.18 2.53 7.36
CA ALA A 238 14.13 1.42 7.49
C ALA A 238 13.37 0.10 7.59
N VAL A 239 13.69 -0.84 6.72
CA VAL A 239 13.12 -2.19 6.68
C VAL A 239 14.24 -3.20 6.84
N THR A 240 14.20 -3.96 7.93
CA THR A 240 15.16 -5.06 8.16
C THR A 240 14.58 -6.36 7.61
N ALA A 241 15.39 -7.12 6.89
CA ALA A 241 14.98 -8.37 6.24
C ALA A 241 14.72 -9.52 7.23
#